data_6c02b5737626215c577e44abf26718e8
#
_entry.id   6c02b5737626215c577e44abf26718e8
#
_cell.length_a   1.000
_cell.length_b   1.000
_cell.length_c   1.000
_cell.angle_alpha   90.00
_cell.angle_beta   90.00
_cell.angle_gamma   90.00
#
_symmetry.space_group_name_H-M   'P 1'
#
loop_
_entity.id
_entity.type
_entity.pdbx_description
1 polymer ?
#
loop_
_entity_poly.entity_id
_entity_poly.type
_entity_poly.pdbx_seq_one_letter_code
_entity_poly.pdbx_strand_id
1 'polypeptide(L)'
;MSDLRDSARAMLTDWDAPTPGQRALREAYLGIIDAREDVCRRSCLPGHLTASALVLDPDGNACLVHHKIVGAWLQPGGHVEEATDETLADTALREAGEETGLPDLVIDPVPVHLDVHPITCRGSAGPTRHFDVRFLVFAPHVPPVVSAESHDVRWFAPDEWTSLRTELQETLAAARQRQLDPRRG
;
A
#
# COMPACT_ATOMS: atom_id res chain seq x y z
N MET A 1 6.58 -7.38 -22.75
CA MET A 1 6.08 -6.73 -21.51
C MET A 1 6.50 -7.65 -20.39
N SER A 2 7.21 -7.18 -19.38
CA SER A 2 7.48 -8.00 -18.19
C SER A 2 6.14 -8.22 -17.48
N ASP A 3 5.91 -9.43 -17.01
CA ASP A 3 4.77 -9.76 -16.18
C ASP A 3 4.85 -8.93 -14.88
N LEU A 4 3.73 -8.45 -14.36
CA LEU A 4 3.67 -7.69 -13.10
C LEU A 4 4.38 -8.44 -11.96
N ARG A 5 4.30 -9.75 -11.94
CA ARG A 5 5.04 -10.62 -11.03
C ARG A 5 6.55 -10.41 -11.14
N ASP A 6 7.09 -10.36 -12.37
CA ASP A 6 8.52 -10.14 -12.61
C ASP A 6 8.94 -8.73 -12.19
N SER A 7 8.08 -7.73 -12.44
CA SER A 7 8.26 -6.35 -11.97
C SER A 7 8.33 -6.28 -10.44
N ALA A 8 7.38 -6.92 -9.75
CA ALA A 8 7.35 -6.97 -8.28
C ALA A 8 8.60 -7.67 -7.72
N ARG A 9 9.03 -8.77 -8.35
CA ARG A 9 10.24 -9.49 -7.97
C ARG A 9 11.49 -8.63 -8.11
N ALA A 10 11.65 -7.96 -9.24
CA ALA A 10 12.80 -7.07 -9.49
C ALA A 10 12.84 -5.92 -8.47
N MET A 11 11.72 -5.22 -8.29
CA MET A 11 11.58 -4.12 -7.33
C MET A 11 11.97 -4.56 -5.91
N LEU A 12 11.47 -5.70 -5.43
CA LEU A 12 11.78 -6.20 -4.08
C LEU A 12 13.23 -6.67 -3.96
N THR A 13 13.82 -7.21 -5.02
CA THR A 13 15.25 -7.61 -5.04
C THR A 13 16.15 -6.38 -4.87
N ASP A 14 15.82 -5.28 -5.52
CA ASP A 14 16.60 -4.03 -5.49
C ASP A 14 16.29 -3.16 -4.26
N TRP A 15 15.20 -3.44 -3.54
CA TRP A 15 14.81 -2.65 -2.39
C TRP A 15 15.72 -2.84 -1.19
N ASP A 16 16.36 -1.77 -0.73
CA ASP A 16 17.12 -1.73 0.51
C ASP A 16 16.16 -1.60 1.71
N ALA A 17 15.71 -2.73 2.23
CA ALA A 17 14.76 -2.79 3.33
C ALA A 17 15.35 -2.19 4.62
N PRO A 18 14.66 -1.21 5.25
CA PRO A 18 15.27 -0.35 6.28
C PRO A 18 15.58 -1.04 7.60
N THR A 19 14.88 -2.13 7.93
CA THR A 19 15.04 -2.82 9.22
C THR A 19 15.27 -4.33 9.04
N PRO A 20 15.81 -5.03 10.05
CA PRO A 20 15.93 -6.50 10.00
C PRO A 20 14.58 -7.19 9.79
N GLY A 21 13.50 -6.69 10.39
CA GLY A 21 12.14 -7.21 10.18
C GLY A 21 11.65 -7.05 8.75
N GLN A 22 11.86 -5.88 8.15
CA GLN A 22 11.50 -5.62 6.76
C GLN A 22 12.36 -6.45 5.77
N ARG A 23 13.65 -6.68 6.09
CA ARG A 23 14.49 -7.61 5.31
C ARG A 23 13.96 -9.05 5.36
N ALA A 24 13.54 -9.52 6.52
CA ALA A 24 12.97 -10.86 6.66
C ALA A 24 11.63 -10.99 5.89
N LEU A 25 10.78 -9.96 5.94
CA LEU A 25 9.55 -9.91 5.13
C LEU A 25 9.87 -9.90 3.63
N ARG A 26 10.82 -9.10 3.16
CA ARG A 26 11.25 -9.10 1.76
C ARG A 26 11.62 -10.51 1.27
N GLU A 27 12.40 -11.27 2.05
CA GLU A 27 12.75 -12.66 1.69
C GLU A 27 11.50 -13.56 1.62
N ALA A 28 10.52 -13.37 2.51
CA ALA A 28 9.26 -14.12 2.46
C ALA A 28 8.43 -13.77 1.22
N TYR A 29 8.40 -12.48 0.81
CA TYR A 29 7.75 -12.04 -0.43
C TYR A 29 8.44 -12.63 -1.67
N LEU A 30 9.76 -12.57 -1.75
CA LEU A 30 10.50 -13.19 -2.85
C LEU A 30 10.22 -14.69 -2.91
N GLY A 31 10.18 -15.36 -1.76
CA GLY A 31 9.86 -16.79 -1.68
C GLY A 31 8.46 -17.15 -2.22
N ILE A 32 7.42 -16.37 -1.88
CA ILE A 32 6.07 -16.63 -2.42
C ILE A 32 5.97 -16.27 -3.90
N ILE A 33 6.61 -15.20 -4.34
CA ILE A 33 6.66 -14.79 -5.76
C ILE A 33 7.32 -15.89 -6.59
N ASP A 34 8.43 -16.45 -6.12
CA ASP A 34 9.13 -17.54 -6.83
C ASP A 34 8.33 -18.84 -6.84
N ALA A 35 7.56 -19.11 -5.79
CA ALA A 35 6.77 -20.34 -5.65
C ALA A 35 5.42 -20.30 -6.37
N ARG A 36 4.87 -19.11 -6.71
CA ARG A 36 3.50 -18.94 -7.21
C ARG A 36 3.44 -18.06 -8.44
N GLU A 37 3.08 -18.63 -9.58
CA GLU A 37 2.84 -17.87 -10.82
C GLU A 37 1.60 -16.98 -10.73
N ASP A 38 0.61 -17.38 -9.91
CA ASP A 38 -0.65 -16.70 -9.72
C ASP A 38 -0.65 -15.71 -8.54
N VAL A 39 0.53 -15.35 -8.00
CA VAL A 39 0.66 -14.52 -6.77
C VAL A 39 0.01 -13.13 -6.85
N CYS A 40 -0.17 -12.59 -8.05
CA CYS A 40 -0.88 -11.32 -8.28
C CYS A 40 -2.41 -11.46 -8.29
N ARG A 41 -2.92 -12.70 -8.30
CA ARG A 41 -4.37 -12.94 -8.41
C ARG A 41 -5.01 -13.15 -7.06
N ARG A 42 -6.19 -12.56 -6.87
CA ARG A 42 -7.04 -12.73 -5.68
C ARG A 42 -7.31 -14.19 -5.31
N SER A 43 -7.31 -15.08 -6.30
CA SER A 43 -7.54 -16.52 -6.11
C SER A 43 -6.33 -17.27 -5.58
N CYS A 44 -5.14 -16.66 -5.57
CA CYS A 44 -3.93 -17.32 -5.10
C CYS A 44 -4.01 -17.60 -3.60
N LEU A 45 -3.87 -18.87 -3.26
CA LEU A 45 -3.71 -19.35 -1.88
C LEU A 45 -2.29 -19.92 -1.72
N PRO A 46 -1.59 -19.65 -0.62
CA PRO A 46 -2.05 -19.15 0.69
C PRO A 46 -2.09 -17.62 0.83
N GLY A 47 -1.78 -16.85 -0.20
CA GLY A 47 -1.82 -15.41 -0.18
C GLY A 47 -1.46 -14.79 -1.54
N HIS A 48 -1.76 -13.51 -1.72
CA HIS A 48 -1.51 -12.78 -2.96
C HIS A 48 -1.01 -11.36 -2.67
N LEU A 49 -0.36 -10.78 -3.68
CA LEU A 49 0.17 -9.42 -3.61
C LEU A 49 -0.97 -8.42 -3.63
N THR A 50 -0.82 -7.38 -2.81
CA THR A 50 -1.63 -6.15 -2.80
C THR A 50 -0.70 -4.95 -2.71
N ALA A 51 -1.22 -3.77 -2.99
CA ALA A 51 -0.47 -2.55 -2.83
C ALA A 51 -1.31 -1.46 -2.18
N SER A 52 -0.68 -0.65 -1.33
CA SER A 52 -1.31 0.44 -0.59
C SER A 52 -0.51 1.73 -0.70
N ALA A 53 -1.21 2.85 -0.57
CA ALA A 53 -0.68 4.20 -0.66
C ALA A 53 -0.68 4.90 0.69
N LEU A 54 0.49 5.30 1.16
CA LEU A 54 0.65 6.23 2.29
C LEU A 54 0.59 7.64 1.71
N VAL A 55 -0.63 8.18 1.59
CA VAL A 55 -0.88 9.47 0.94
C VAL A 55 -0.56 10.59 1.91
N LEU A 56 0.47 11.39 1.60
CA LEU A 56 0.88 12.54 2.40
C LEU A 56 0.80 13.84 1.59
N ASP A 57 0.34 14.90 2.23
CA ASP A 57 0.46 16.26 1.72
C ASP A 57 1.84 16.87 2.02
N PRO A 58 2.18 18.08 1.53
CA PRO A 58 3.46 18.72 1.80
C PRO A 58 3.76 18.94 3.29
N ASP A 59 2.74 19.16 4.12
CA ASP A 59 2.87 19.37 5.57
C ASP A 59 2.99 18.05 6.33
N GLY A 60 2.71 16.92 5.67
CA GLY A 60 2.77 15.56 6.21
C GLY A 60 1.47 15.10 6.85
N ASN A 61 0.35 15.77 6.55
CA ASN A 61 -0.94 15.21 6.89
C ASN A 61 -1.18 13.95 6.06
N ALA A 62 -1.75 12.91 6.67
CA ALA A 62 -2.05 11.66 6.01
C ALA A 62 -3.52 11.58 5.59
N CYS A 63 -3.80 11.28 4.31
CA CYS A 63 -5.16 11.00 3.86
C CYS A 63 -5.48 9.52 4.10
N LEU A 64 -6.49 9.26 4.94
CA LEU A 64 -6.92 7.92 5.32
C LEU A 64 -8.40 7.71 4.99
N VAL A 65 -8.77 6.46 4.77
CA VAL A 65 -10.15 6.02 4.51
C VAL A 65 -10.70 5.23 5.69
N HIS A 66 -11.95 5.47 6.06
CA HIS A 66 -12.66 4.65 7.05
C HIS A 66 -13.32 3.47 6.34
N HIS A 67 -12.61 2.35 6.28
CA HIS A 67 -13.01 1.20 5.46
C HIS A 67 -14.27 0.50 5.99
N LYS A 68 -15.30 0.32 5.14
CA LYS A 68 -16.63 -0.18 5.54
C LYS A 68 -16.61 -1.57 6.18
N ILE A 69 -15.79 -2.48 5.68
CA ILE A 69 -15.75 -3.88 6.15
C ILE A 69 -14.88 -3.99 7.40
N VAL A 70 -13.74 -3.31 7.43
CA VAL A 70 -12.78 -3.39 8.55
C VAL A 70 -13.24 -2.54 9.73
N GLY A 71 -14.01 -1.48 9.49
CA GLY A 71 -14.51 -0.57 10.53
C GLY A 71 -13.41 0.26 11.20
N ALA A 72 -12.31 0.54 10.48
CA ALA A 72 -11.17 1.28 11.00
C ALA A 72 -10.61 2.24 9.95
N TRP A 73 -9.84 3.22 10.39
CA TRP A 73 -9.04 4.08 9.53
C TRP A 73 -7.83 3.33 9.02
N LEU A 74 -7.67 3.31 7.71
CA LEU A 74 -6.60 2.63 6.98
C LEU A 74 -6.05 3.53 5.88
N GLN A 75 -4.88 3.19 5.39
CA GLN A 75 -4.38 3.73 4.13
C GLN A 75 -5.22 3.19 2.96
N PRO A 76 -5.45 3.96 1.89
CA PRO A 76 -6.05 3.44 0.66
C PRO A 76 -5.18 2.35 0.04
N GLY A 77 -5.82 1.34 -0.57
CA GLY A 77 -5.10 0.24 -1.19
C GLY A 77 -5.98 -0.96 -1.50
N GLY A 78 -5.47 -1.81 -2.37
CA GLY A 78 -6.25 -2.96 -2.81
C GLY A 78 -5.49 -3.96 -3.67
N HIS A 79 -6.25 -4.65 -4.50
CA HIS A 79 -5.75 -5.76 -5.31
C HIS A 79 -5.19 -5.29 -6.65
N VAL A 80 -4.25 -6.05 -7.14
CA VAL A 80 -3.74 -5.89 -8.50
C VAL A 80 -4.85 -6.13 -9.53
N GLU A 81 -4.91 -5.26 -10.52
CA GLU A 81 -5.70 -5.42 -11.73
C GLU A 81 -4.77 -5.63 -12.93
N GLU A 82 -4.50 -6.91 -13.26
CA GLU A 82 -3.53 -7.29 -14.33
C GLU A 82 -3.84 -6.66 -15.71
N ALA A 83 -5.07 -6.17 -15.92
CA ALA A 83 -5.46 -5.53 -17.17
C ALA A 83 -4.99 -4.07 -17.28
N THR A 84 -4.74 -3.40 -16.16
CA THR A 84 -4.45 -1.95 -16.09
C THR A 84 -3.13 -1.65 -15.39
N ASP A 85 -2.73 -2.47 -14.43
CA ASP A 85 -1.56 -2.24 -13.61
C ASP A 85 -0.33 -2.95 -14.24
N GLU A 86 0.76 -2.22 -14.46
CA GLU A 86 2.04 -2.78 -14.93
C GLU A 86 2.99 -3.08 -13.77
N THR A 87 2.80 -2.37 -12.64
CA THR A 87 3.60 -2.50 -11.41
C THR A 87 2.72 -2.44 -10.15
N LEU A 88 3.26 -2.84 -9.00
CA LEU A 88 2.58 -2.64 -7.71
C LEU A 88 2.44 -1.15 -7.34
N ALA A 89 3.32 -0.29 -7.84
CA ALA A 89 3.19 1.15 -7.67
C ALA A 89 1.97 1.69 -8.44
N ASP A 90 1.69 1.19 -9.65
CA ASP A 90 0.48 1.56 -10.40
C ASP A 90 -0.78 1.14 -9.65
N THR A 91 -0.79 -0.07 -9.08
CA THR A 91 -1.89 -0.54 -8.22
C THR A 91 -2.13 0.44 -7.06
N ALA A 92 -1.09 0.80 -6.30
CA ALA A 92 -1.22 1.70 -5.17
C ALA A 92 -1.69 3.11 -5.59
N LEU A 93 -1.21 3.62 -6.71
CA LEU A 93 -1.60 4.93 -7.25
C LEU A 93 -3.06 4.94 -7.71
N ARG A 94 -3.50 3.91 -8.43
CA ARG A 94 -4.89 3.73 -8.87
C ARG A 94 -5.83 3.68 -7.67
N GLU A 95 -5.55 2.81 -6.71
CA GLU A 95 -6.37 2.66 -5.48
C GLU A 95 -6.43 3.97 -4.67
N ALA A 96 -5.31 4.69 -4.56
CA ALA A 96 -5.30 6.01 -3.92
C ALA A 96 -6.26 6.99 -4.62
N GLY A 97 -6.25 7.03 -5.95
CA GLY A 97 -7.17 7.87 -6.74
C GLY A 97 -8.63 7.47 -6.56
N GLU A 98 -8.93 6.17 -6.65
CA GLU A 98 -10.29 5.63 -6.54
C GLU A 98 -10.91 5.82 -5.16
N GLU A 99 -10.12 5.61 -4.10
CA GLU A 99 -10.61 5.67 -2.73
C GLU A 99 -10.65 7.07 -2.12
N THR A 100 -9.80 8.00 -2.62
CA THR A 100 -9.71 9.36 -2.05
C THR A 100 -10.26 10.45 -2.96
N GLY A 101 -10.33 10.20 -4.28
CA GLY A 101 -10.70 11.21 -5.27
C GLY A 101 -9.73 12.39 -5.37
N LEU A 102 -8.53 12.29 -4.78
CA LEU A 102 -7.52 13.34 -4.82
C LEU A 102 -6.92 13.48 -6.21
N PRO A 103 -6.72 14.70 -6.71
CA PRO A 103 -6.05 14.96 -7.99
C PRO A 103 -4.52 14.93 -7.85
N ASP A 104 -3.83 14.92 -8.98
CA ASP A 104 -2.38 15.17 -9.10
C ASP A 104 -1.51 14.31 -8.16
N LEU A 105 -1.91 13.06 -7.97
CA LEU A 105 -1.17 12.10 -7.16
C LEU A 105 0.16 11.74 -7.81
N VAL A 106 1.24 11.77 -7.03
CA VAL A 106 2.60 11.39 -7.47
C VAL A 106 3.14 10.32 -6.54
N ILE A 107 3.46 9.15 -7.08
CA ILE A 107 4.00 8.02 -6.31
C ILE A 107 5.52 8.00 -6.30
N ASP A 108 6.10 7.67 -5.16
CA ASP A 108 7.47 7.18 -5.07
C ASP A 108 7.46 5.66 -5.35
N PRO A 109 8.07 5.18 -6.45
CA PRO A 109 8.00 3.78 -6.82
C PRO A 109 8.82 2.85 -5.92
N VAL A 110 9.55 3.39 -4.94
CA VAL A 110 10.33 2.60 -3.98
C VAL A 110 9.47 2.27 -2.76
N PRO A 111 9.33 0.99 -2.37
CA PRO A 111 8.55 0.62 -1.20
C PRO A 111 9.00 1.32 0.08
N VAL A 112 8.04 1.72 0.90
CA VAL A 112 8.29 2.23 2.25
C VAL A 112 8.25 1.09 3.27
N HIS A 113 7.29 0.17 3.11
CA HIS A 113 7.00 -0.86 4.10
C HIS A 113 6.34 -2.08 3.48
N LEU A 114 6.59 -3.25 4.04
CA LEU A 114 5.90 -4.51 3.73
C LEU A 114 5.08 -4.95 4.94
N ASP A 115 3.88 -5.47 4.68
CA ASP A 115 3.00 -6.01 5.71
C ASP A 115 2.30 -7.29 5.24
N VAL A 116 2.18 -8.27 6.12
CA VAL A 116 1.44 -9.52 5.84
C VAL A 116 0.36 -9.70 6.88
N HIS A 117 -0.89 -9.65 6.45
CA HIS A 117 -2.02 -9.82 7.35
C HIS A 117 -3.06 -10.81 6.81
N PRO A 118 -3.74 -11.55 7.72
CA PRO A 118 -4.81 -12.45 7.33
C PRO A 118 -6.04 -11.66 6.88
N ILE A 119 -6.70 -12.14 5.83
CA ILE A 119 -7.93 -11.55 5.29
C ILE A 119 -8.86 -12.66 4.77
N THR A 120 -10.15 -12.36 4.70
CA THR A 120 -11.12 -13.16 3.95
C THR A 120 -11.59 -12.33 2.77
N CYS A 121 -11.05 -12.63 1.58
CA CYS A 121 -11.44 -11.96 0.35
C CYS A 121 -12.77 -12.51 -0.18
N ARG A 122 -13.63 -11.65 -0.76
CA ARG A 122 -14.83 -12.10 -1.46
C ARG A 122 -14.42 -13.04 -2.61
N GLY A 123 -15.02 -14.23 -2.65
CA GLY A 123 -14.77 -15.24 -3.68
C GLY A 123 -13.55 -16.13 -3.42
N SER A 124 -12.84 -15.96 -2.31
CA SER A 124 -11.81 -16.91 -1.91
C SER A 124 -12.42 -18.16 -1.28
N ALA A 125 -11.80 -19.32 -1.47
CA ALA A 125 -12.23 -20.60 -0.89
C ALA A 125 -11.97 -20.70 0.63
N GLY A 126 -11.44 -19.64 1.26
CA GLY A 126 -11.11 -19.61 2.70
C GLY A 126 -10.25 -18.41 3.06
N PRO A 127 -9.77 -18.34 4.30
CA PRO A 127 -8.89 -17.29 4.74
C PRO A 127 -7.57 -17.31 3.92
N THR A 128 -7.14 -16.15 3.50
CA THR A 128 -5.91 -15.93 2.74
C THR A 128 -5.05 -14.88 3.45
N ARG A 129 -3.99 -14.42 2.82
CA ARG A 129 -3.15 -13.33 3.31
C ARG A 129 -2.95 -12.31 2.21
N HIS A 130 -3.02 -11.05 2.57
CA HIS A 130 -2.46 -9.98 1.74
C HIS A 130 -0.96 -9.89 2.03
N PHE A 131 -0.18 -9.90 0.98
CA PHE A 131 1.22 -9.50 0.97
C PHE A 131 1.25 -8.06 0.46
N ASP A 132 1.06 -7.12 1.37
CA ASP A 132 0.82 -5.71 1.06
C ASP A 132 2.13 -4.93 0.93
N VAL A 133 2.35 -4.31 -0.22
CA VAL A 133 3.49 -3.42 -0.47
C VAL A 133 3.02 -1.98 -0.38
N ARG A 134 3.60 -1.21 0.54
CA ARG A 134 3.18 0.16 0.84
C ARG A 134 4.13 1.18 0.23
N PHE A 135 3.57 2.12 -0.50
CA PHE A 135 4.29 3.18 -1.18
C PHE A 135 3.94 4.55 -0.62
N LEU A 136 4.88 5.49 -0.69
CA LEU A 136 4.60 6.91 -0.42
C LEU A 136 3.96 7.53 -1.66
N VAL A 137 2.83 8.20 -1.46
CA VAL A 137 2.13 8.98 -2.48
C VAL A 137 2.03 10.42 -2.01
N PHE A 138 2.43 11.35 -2.86
CA PHE A 138 2.31 12.78 -2.63
C PHE A 138 0.99 13.28 -3.21
N ALA A 139 0.30 14.14 -2.48
CA ALA A 139 -0.95 14.76 -2.92
C ALA A 139 -1.03 16.22 -2.49
N PRO A 140 -1.74 17.09 -3.23
CA PRO A 140 -2.08 18.42 -2.76
C PRO A 140 -3.05 18.32 -1.58
N HIS A 141 -2.97 19.27 -0.64
CA HIS A 141 -3.93 19.36 0.47
C HIS A 141 -5.26 19.96 -0.02
N VAL A 142 -6.11 19.12 -0.58
CA VAL A 142 -7.47 19.47 -0.99
C VAL A 142 -8.48 18.54 -0.33
N PRO A 143 -9.77 18.88 -0.24
CA PRO A 143 -10.78 17.99 0.33
C PRO A 143 -10.87 16.68 -0.48
N PRO A 144 -10.70 15.51 0.16
CA PRO A 144 -10.89 14.23 -0.51
C PRO A 144 -12.39 13.93 -0.72
N VAL A 145 -12.68 12.95 -1.56
CA VAL A 145 -14.04 12.52 -1.89
C VAL A 145 -14.26 11.09 -1.42
N VAL A 146 -15.32 10.87 -0.63
CA VAL A 146 -15.66 9.54 -0.10
C VAL A 146 -16.05 8.60 -1.24
N SER A 147 -15.38 7.46 -1.35
CA SER A 147 -15.69 6.41 -2.33
C SER A 147 -16.87 5.53 -1.88
N ALA A 148 -17.34 4.67 -2.79
CA ALA A 148 -18.39 3.69 -2.45
C ALA A 148 -17.92 2.64 -1.43
N GLU A 149 -16.63 2.44 -1.25
CA GLU A 149 -16.01 1.41 -0.38
C GLU A 149 -15.77 1.89 1.05
N SER A 150 -15.84 3.21 1.29
CA SER A 150 -15.53 3.83 2.58
C SER A 150 -16.75 4.50 3.21
N HIS A 151 -16.76 4.58 4.55
CA HIS A 151 -17.73 5.38 5.29
C HIS A 151 -17.32 6.86 5.32
N ASP A 152 -16.02 7.13 5.31
CA ASP A 152 -15.45 8.46 5.39
C ASP A 152 -14.02 8.47 4.82
N VAL A 153 -13.53 9.64 4.44
CA VAL A 153 -12.16 9.90 4.02
C VAL A 153 -11.74 11.28 4.51
N ARG A 154 -10.59 11.40 5.17
CA ARG A 154 -10.10 12.70 5.65
C ARG A 154 -8.59 12.73 5.85
N TRP A 155 -8.08 13.95 5.98
CA TRP A 155 -6.72 14.24 6.39
C TRP A 155 -6.56 14.11 7.91
N PHE A 156 -5.44 13.53 8.34
CA PHE A 156 -5.00 13.41 9.73
C PHE A 156 -3.67 14.11 9.88
N ALA A 157 -3.63 15.14 10.73
CA ALA A 157 -2.37 15.78 11.07
C ALA A 157 -1.45 14.83 11.87
N PRO A 158 -0.12 15.03 11.81
CA PRO A 158 0.83 14.13 12.50
C PRO A 158 0.57 13.95 14.01
N ASP A 159 0.05 14.93 14.69
CA ASP A 159 -0.32 14.86 16.11
C ASP A 159 -1.60 14.02 16.36
N GLU A 160 -2.47 13.88 15.37
CA GLU A 160 -3.65 13.02 15.42
C GLU A 160 -3.32 11.54 15.23
N TRP A 161 -2.14 11.19 14.68
CA TRP A 161 -1.78 9.80 14.40
C TRP A 161 -1.74 8.92 15.64
N THR A 162 -1.53 9.50 16.83
CA THR A 162 -1.58 8.77 18.11
C THR A 162 -2.92 8.12 18.39
N SER A 163 -3.99 8.54 17.73
CA SER A 163 -5.33 7.96 17.82
C SER A 163 -5.55 6.76 16.89
N LEU A 164 -4.62 6.52 15.96
CA LEU A 164 -4.68 5.43 14.97
C LEU A 164 -4.11 4.13 15.57
N ARG A 165 -4.27 3.02 14.84
CA ARG A 165 -3.66 1.75 15.20
C ARG A 165 -2.13 1.85 15.12
N THR A 166 -1.43 1.18 16.03
CA THR A 166 0.04 1.28 16.17
C THR A 166 0.77 0.95 14.86
N GLU A 167 0.33 -0.08 14.15
CA GLU A 167 0.94 -0.49 12.88
C GLU A 167 0.85 0.60 11.81
N LEU A 168 -0.27 1.34 11.80
CA LEU A 168 -0.45 2.46 10.87
C LEU A 168 0.41 3.67 11.28
N GLN A 169 0.52 3.95 12.58
CA GLN A 169 1.40 5.01 13.09
C GLN A 169 2.85 4.80 12.67
N GLU A 170 3.37 3.58 12.87
CA GLU A 170 4.75 3.20 12.49
C GLU A 170 4.99 3.36 10.98
N THR A 171 4.02 2.95 10.17
CA THR A 171 4.11 3.03 8.72
C THR A 171 4.04 4.48 8.23
N LEU A 172 3.16 5.31 8.80
CA LEU A 172 3.07 6.74 8.50
C LEU A 172 4.34 7.49 8.92
N ALA A 173 4.92 7.14 10.06
CA ALA A 173 6.20 7.70 10.50
C ALA A 173 7.34 7.37 9.52
N ALA A 174 7.40 6.14 9.01
CA ALA A 174 8.37 5.74 7.99
C ALA A 174 8.16 6.51 6.67
N ALA A 175 6.91 6.67 6.23
CA ALA A 175 6.56 7.46 5.04
C ALA A 175 6.96 8.94 5.21
N ARG A 176 6.70 9.52 6.39
CA ARG A 176 7.09 10.90 6.71
C ARG A 176 8.60 11.08 6.72
N GLN A 177 9.33 10.14 7.29
CA GLN A 177 10.79 10.16 7.25
C GLN A 177 11.31 10.10 5.81
N ARG A 178 10.71 9.25 4.98
CA ARG A 178 11.03 9.13 3.55
C ARG A 178 10.72 10.42 2.78
N GLN A 179 9.59 11.10 3.09
CA GLN A 179 9.23 12.39 2.51
C GLN A 179 10.27 13.47 2.82
N LEU A 180 10.86 13.45 4.01
CA LEU A 180 11.83 14.44 4.48
C LEU A 180 13.27 14.13 4.07
N ASP A 181 13.55 13.01 3.38
CA ASP A 181 14.90 12.63 2.98
C ASP A 181 15.43 13.58 1.89
N PRO A 182 16.49 14.35 2.18
CA PRO A 182 17.04 15.33 1.24
C PRO A 182 17.69 14.72 0.00
N ARG A 183 17.93 13.39 -0.01
CA ARG A 183 18.51 12.67 -1.16
C ARG A 183 17.51 12.44 -2.29
N ARG A 184 16.29 12.95 -2.16
CA ARG A 184 15.19 12.80 -3.14
C ARG A 184 15.03 13.98 -4.08
N GLY A 185 15.87 15.00 -3.97
CA GLY A 185 15.86 16.17 -4.84
C GLY A 185 16.68 15.98 -6.12
#